data_19116a0bffef71f8226bec6a8e3b1fb2
#
_entry.id   19116a0bffef71f8226bec6a8e3b1fb2
#
_cell.length_a   1.000
_cell.length_b   1.000
_cell.length_c   1.000
_cell.angle_alpha   90.00
_cell.angle_beta   90.00
_cell.angle_gamma   90.00
#
_symmetry.space_group_name_H-M   'P 1'
#
loop_
_entity.id
_entity.type
_entity.pdbx_description
1 polymer ?
#
loop_
_entity_poly.entity_id
_entity_poly.type
_entity_poly.pdbx_seq_one_letter_code
_entity_poly.pdbx_strand_id
1 'polypeptide(L)'
;RDARIEFLRPRLIPFMQITKQLAIFLDNEPGMLARVCHALADAKVNIYAISASDTVDHTVIRMVVDNPQKALFVFEEHGTLVVEDDVLLIDGDNRPGSLATICEKLGAAKVNIEYCYCATSPGTRRGLLILRVKNPQKALKVLNS
;
A
#
# COMPACT_ATOMS: atom_id res chain seq x y z
N ARG A 1 -20.48 -20.74 13.59
CA ARG A 1 -20.14 -19.31 13.70
C ARG A 1 -20.38 -18.67 12.33
N ASP A 2 -21.20 -17.63 12.31
CA ASP A 2 -21.47 -16.90 11.08
C ASP A 2 -20.23 -16.05 10.73
N ALA A 3 -19.61 -16.32 9.59
CA ALA A 3 -18.44 -15.57 9.09
C ALA A 3 -18.70 -14.06 8.99
N ARG A 4 -19.97 -13.65 8.83
CA ARG A 4 -20.38 -12.25 8.82
C ARG A 4 -20.20 -11.56 10.17
N ILE A 5 -20.35 -12.29 11.28
CA ILE A 5 -20.17 -11.75 12.62
C ILE A 5 -18.70 -11.54 12.95
N GLU A 6 -17.81 -12.41 12.48
CA GLU A 6 -16.36 -12.23 12.65
C GLU A 6 -15.82 -11.01 11.88
N PHE A 7 -16.37 -10.76 10.70
CA PHE A 7 -15.99 -9.58 9.90
C PHE A 7 -16.40 -8.26 10.58
N LEU A 8 -17.48 -8.29 11.40
CA LEU A 8 -18.01 -7.11 12.11
C LEU A 8 -17.34 -6.88 13.48
N ARG A 9 -16.54 -7.83 13.98
CA ARG A 9 -15.80 -7.62 15.23
C ARG A 9 -14.66 -6.64 15.00
N PRO A 10 -14.56 -5.55 15.77
CA PRO A 10 -13.39 -4.70 15.71
C PRO A 10 -12.17 -5.55 16.04
N ARG A 11 -11.21 -5.61 15.13
CA ARG A 11 -9.92 -6.20 15.44
C ARG A 11 -9.26 -5.32 16.49
N LEU A 12 -9.05 -5.87 17.68
CA LEU A 12 -8.40 -5.15 18.79
C LEU A 12 -6.90 -4.91 18.48
N ILE A 13 -6.33 -5.67 17.57
CA ILE A 13 -4.92 -5.58 17.17
C ILE A 13 -4.88 -5.21 15.69
N PRO A 14 -4.09 -4.18 15.30
CA PRO A 14 -3.88 -3.87 13.89
C PRO A 14 -3.34 -5.09 13.14
N PHE A 15 -3.90 -5.36 11.96
CA PHE A 15 -3.34 -6.35 11.06
C PHE A 15 -2.14 -5.75 10.34
N MET A 16 -0.98 -6.40 10.47
CA MET A 16 0.25 -5.95 9.84
C MET A 16 0.89 -7.10 9.08
N GLN A 17 1.28 -6.85 7.85
CA GLN A 17 1.99 -7.83 7.02
C GLN A 17 2.97 -7.16 6.08
N ILE A 18 3.97 -7.92 5.65
CA ILE A 18 4.82 -7.53 4.54
C ILE A 18 4.11 -7.95 3.26
N THR A 19 4.01 -7.02 2.31
CA THR A 19 3.37 -7.28 1.02
C THR A 19 4.21 -6.68 -0.10
N LYS A 20 3.92 -7.08 -1.32
CA LYS A 20 4.57 -6.52 -2.51
C LYS A 20 3.89 -5.23 -2.94
N GLN A 21 4.69 -4.21 -3.19
CA GLN A 21 4.26 -2.99 -3.84
C GLN A 21 4.84 -2.94 -5.24
N LEU A 22 4.05 -2.56 -6.22
CA LEU A 22 4.50 -2.32 -7.57
C LEU A 22 4.64 -0.83 -7.81
N ALA A 23 5.78 -0.40 -8.28
CA ALA A 23 6.02 0.97 -8.72
C ALA A 23 6.16 0.96 -10.24
N ILE A 24 5.34 1.73 -10.92
CA ILE A 24 5.39 1.89 -12.37
C ILE A 24 5.71 3.32 -12.74
N PHE A 25 6.35 3.49 -13.88
CA PHE A 25 6.80 4.78 -14.39
C PHE A 25 6.05 5.07 -15.69
N LEU A 26 5.26 6.13 -15.70
CA LEU A 26 4.45 6.54 -16.84
C LEU A 26 4.81 7.94 -17.27
N ASP A 27 4.58 8.24 -18.55
CA ASP A 27 4.58 9.62 -19.03
C ASP A 27 3.44 10.39 -18.36
N ASN A 28 3.70 11.62 -17.95
CA ASN A 28 2.70 12.47 -17.30
C ASN A 28 1.80 13.12 -18.35
N GLU A 29 0.93 12.32 -18.94
CA GLU A 29 0.01 12.72 -20.00
C GLU A 29 -1.42 12.29 -19.71
N PRO A 30 -2.43 13.02 -20.24
CA PRO A 30 -3.82 12.61 -20.08
C PRO A 30 -4.08 11.18 -20.60
N GLY A 31 -4.82 10.41 -19.83
CA GLY A 31 -5.23 9.06 -20.21
C GLY A 31 -4.24 7.94 -19.86
N MET A 32 -3.01 8.24 -19.45
CA MET A 32 -2.04 7.21 -19.11
C MET A 32 -2.45 6.38 -17.90
N LEU A 33 -2.91 7.03 -16.85
CA LEU A 33 -3.41 6.32 -15.65
C LEU A 33 -4.65 5.49 -15.98
N ALA A 34 -5.55 6.01 -16.80
CA ALA A 34 -6.74 5.28 -17.22
C ALA A 34 -6.38 3.98 -17.95
N ARG A 35 -5.39 4.01 -18.83
CA ARG A 35 -4.90 2.81 -19.55
C ARG A 35 -4.40 1.73 -18.58
N VAL A 36 -3.63 2.12 -17.58
CA VAL A 36 -3.14 1.20 -16.55
C VAL A 36 -4.29 0.59 -15.75
N CYS A 37 -5.22 1.42 -15.31
CA CYS A 37 -6.37 0.95 -14.54
C CYS A 37 -7.25 0.00 -15.35
N HIS A 38 -7.47 0.27 -16.64
CA HIS A 38 -8.22 -0.62 -17.52
C HIS A 38 -7.51 -1.96 -17.73
N ALA A 39 -6.19 -1.95 -17.93
CA ALA A 39 -5.42 -3.18 -18.10
C ALA A 39 -5.52 -4.09 -16.85
N LEU A 40 -5.44 -3.50 -15.66
CA LEU A 40 -5.62 -4.24 -14.41
C LEU A 40 -7.06 -4.74 -14.25
N ALA A 41 -8.05 -3.92 -14.59
CA ALA A 41 -9.45 -4.30 -14.52
C ALA A 41 -9.78 -5.47 -15.45
N ASP A 42 -9.29 -5.45 -16.68
CA ASP A 42 -9.46 -6.53 -17.65
C ASP A 42 -8.84 -7.83 -17.16
N ALA A 43 -7.74 -7.74 -16.44
CA ALA A 43 -7.10 -8.89 -15.80
C ALA A 43 -7.73 -9.27 -14.45
N LYS A 44 -8.77 -8.56 -14.01
CA LYS A 44 -9.47 -8.77 -12.73
C LYS A 44 -8.54 -8.61 -11.51
N VAL A 45 -7.62 -7.67 -11.59
CA VAL A 45 -6.75 -7.29 -10.48
C VAL A 45 -7.36 -6.10 -9.76
N ASN A 46 -7.57 -6.23 -8.44
CA ASN A 46 -8.10 -5.17 -7.61
C ASN A 46 -6.98 -4.38 -6.95
N ILE A 47 -7.12 -3.06 -6.92
CA ILE A 47 -6.17 -2.14 -6.29
C ILE A 47 -6.63 -1.86 -4.86
N TYR A 48 -5.80 -2.20 -3.88
CA TYR A 48 -6.07 -1.90 -2.46
C TYR A 48 -5.59 -0.51 -2.06
N ALA A 49 -4.45 -0.09 -2.60
CA ALA A 49 -3.88 1.23 -2.32
C ALA A 49 -3.12 1.71 -3.54
N ILE A 50 -3.17 3.01 -3.78
CA ILE A 50 -2.47 3.64 -4.89
C ILE A 50 -2.02 5.04 -4.48
N SER A 51 -0.82 5.39 -4.92
CA SER A 51 -0.26 6.73 -4.76
C SER A 51 0.42 7.11 -6.07
N ALA A 52 0.14 8.31 -6.54
CA ALA A 52 0.79 8.86 -7.73
C ALA A 52 1.52 10.13 -7.37
N SER A 53 2.78 10.22 -7.75
CA SER A 53 3.59 11.43 -7.58
C SER A 53 4.23 11.80 -8.90
N ASP A 54 4.13 13.08 -9.24
CA ASP A 54 4.67 13.60 -10.49
C ASP A 54 6.06 14.18 -10.34
N THR A 55 6.83 14.04 -11.40
CA THR A 55 7.93 14.93 -11.75
C THR A 55 7.50 15.67 -13.00
N VAL A 56 8.33 16.56 -13.55
CA VAL A 56 7.93 17.39 -14.71
C VAL A 56 7.42 16.55 -15.89
N ASP A 57 8.12 15.47 -16.21
CA ASP A 57 7.85 14.68 -17.42
C ASP A 57 7.28 13.29 -17.13
N HIS A 58 7.38 12.82 -15.89
CA HIS A 58 7.03 11.45 -15.53
C HIS A 58 6.17 11.40 -14.30
N THR A 59 5.41 10.33 -14.18
CA THR A 59 4.64 9.99 -12.99
C THR A 59 5.12 8.67 -12.45
N VAL A 60 5.40 8.62 -11.15
CA VAL A 60 5.65 7.37 -10.43
C VAL A 60 4.36 6.95 -9.73
N ILE A 61 3.86 5.78 -10.06
CA ILE A 61 2.64 5.23 -9.46
C ILE A 61 3.03 4.02 -8.62
N ARG A 62 2.73 4.10 -7.34
CA ARG A 62 2.92 3.00 -6.39
C ARG A 62 1.58 2.39 -6.06
N MET A 63 1.49 1.07 -6.09
CA MET A 63 0.23 0.38 -5.82
C MET A 63 0.45 -0.93 -5.08
N VAL A 64 -0.52 -1.26 -4.25
CA VAL A 64 -0.67 -2.57 -3.63
C VAL A 64 -1.95 -3.18 -4.20
N VAL A 65 -1.84 -4.37 -4.74
CA VAL A 65 -2.93 -5.06 -5.43
C VAL A 65 -3.18 -6.43 -4.81
N ASP A 66 -4.32 -7.02 -5.10
CA ASP A 66 -4.70 -8.33 -4.59
C ASP A 66 -3.89 -9.49 -5.18
N ASN A 67 -3.40 -9.33 -6.41
CA ASN A 67 -2.58 -10.34 -7.10
C ASN A 67 -1.36 -9.68 -7.76
N PRO A 68 -0.26 -9.48 -7.02
CA PRO A 68 0.93 -8.81 -7.55
C PRO A 68 1.56 -9.50 -8.74
N GLN A 69 1.59 -10.83 -8.76
CA GLN A 69 2.18 -11.59 -9.87
C GLN A 69 1.43 -11.38 -11.17
N LYS A 70 0.11 -11.36 -11.10
CA LYS A 70 -0.74 -11.12 -12.27
C LYS A 70 -0.60 -9.68 -12.77
N ALA A 71 -0.54 -8.72 -11.86
CA ALA A 71 -0.31 -7.32 -12.21
C ALA A 71 1.06 -7.12 -12.86
N LEU A 72 2.09 -7.74 -12.32
CA LEU A 72 3.45 -7.70 -12.89
C LEU A 72 3.45 -8.20 -14.34
N PHE A 73 2.80 -9.33 -14.57
CA PHE A 73 2.67 -9.90 -15.92
C PHE A 73 1.95 -8.96 -16.88
N VAL A 74 0.86 -8.33 -16.44
CA VAL A 74 0.11 -7.34 -17.23
C VAL A 74 1.01 -6.16 -17.63
N PHE A 75 1.78 -5.62 -16.69
CA PHE A 75 2.69 -4.51 -16.96
C PHE A 75 3.81 -4.91 -17.91
N GLU A 76 4.39 -6.08 -17.75
CA GLU A 76 5.42 -6.60 -18.65
C GLU A 76 4.89 -6.77 -20.07
N GLU A 77 3.69 -7.31 -20.24
CA GLU A 77 3.06 -7.45 -21.57
C GLU A 77 2.84 -6.10 -22.25
N HIS A 78 2.55 -5.06 -21.49
CA HIS A 78 2.34 -3.71 -22.02
C HIS A 78 3.63 -2.91 -22.17
N GLY A 79 4.79 -3.51 -21.88
CA GLY A 79 6.07 -2.82 -21.97
C GLY A 79 6.25 -1.73 -20.92
N THR A 80 5.49 -1.77 -19.83
CA THR A 80 5.58 -0.80 -18.75
C THR A 80 6.73 -1.17 -17.81
N LEU A 81 7.60 -0.22 -17.53
CA LEU A 81 8.66 -0.42 -16.54
C LEU A 81 8.04 -0.54 -15.15
N VAL A 82 8.33 -1.63 -14.46
CA VAL A 82 7.80 -1.93 -13.14
C VAL A 82 8.92 -2.36 -12.20
N VAL A 83 8.86 -1.86 -10.97
CA VAL A 83 9.77 -2.23 -9.88
C VAL A 83 8.93 -2.81 -8.75
N GLU A 84 9.35 -3.95 -8.22
CA GLU A 84 8.67 -4.64 -7.12
C GLU A 84 9.47 -4.47 -5.84
N ASP A 85 8.81 -4.01 -4.77
CA ASP A 85 9.42 -3.80 -3.46
C ASP A 85 8.56 -4.41 -2.35
N ASP A 86 9.22 -4.77 -1.24
CA ASP A 86 8.52 -5.13 -0.02
C ASP A 86 8.16 -3.89 0.77
N VAL A 87 6.91 -3.82 1.21
CA VAL A 87 6.38 -2.76 2.07
C VAL A 87 5.60 -3.36 3.23
N LEU A 88 5.38 -2.56 4.27
CA LEU A 88 4.45 -2.90 5.34
C LEU A 88 3.05 -2.43 4.97
N LEU A 89 2.10 -3.32 5.05
CA LEU A 89 0.68 -3.03 4.97
C LEU A 89 0.10 -3.12 6.37
N ILE A 90 -0.44 -2.03 6.87
CA ILE A 90 -1.02 -1.92 8.21
C ILE A 90 -2.49 -1.54 8.07
N ASP A 91 -3.36 -2.43 8.51
CA ASP A 91 -4.79 -2.17 8.67
C ASP A 91 -5.04 -1.88 10.14
N GLY A 92 -5.08 -0.61 10.48
CA GLY A 92 -5.11 -0.13 11.86
C GLY A 92 -6.26 0.80 12.17
N ASP A 93 -6.21 1.40 13.36
CA ASP A 93 -7.23 2.32 13.83
C ASP A 93 -7.19 3.66 13.08
N ASN A 94 -8.37 4.15 12.74
CA ASN A 94 -8.54 5.50 12.21
C ASN A 94 -8.90 6.46 13.35
N ARG A 95 -7.88 6.91 14.10
CA ARG A 95 -8.03 7.84 15.23
C ARG A 95 -6.90 8.86 15.23
N PRO A 96 -7.13 10.05 15.78
CA PRO A 96 -6.03 10.99 16.04
C PRO A 96 -4.92 10.31 16.85
N GLY A 97 -3.69 10.44 16.41
CA GLY A 97 -2.52 9.86 17.06
C GLY A 97 -2.12 8.46 16.62
N SER A 98 -2.94 7.73 15.87
CA SER A 98 -2.60 6.37 15.43
C SER A 98 -1.33 6.33 14.58
N LEU A 99 -1.22 7.21 13.61
CA LEU A 99 -0.01 7.30 12.79
C LEU A 99 1.19 7.79 13.60
N ALA A 100 0.97 8.74 14.51
CA ALA A 100 2.03 9.25 15.38
C ALA A 100 2.65 8.13 16.22
N THR A 101 1.85 7.26 16.80
CA THR A 101 2.31 6.12 17.59
C THR A 101 3.20 5.18 16.78
N ILE A 102 2.81 4.88 15.55
CA ILE A 102 3.61 4.04 14.63
C ILE A 102 4.95 4.71 14.33
N CYS A 103 4.92 5.98 13.97
CA CYS A 103 6.13 6.74 13.66
C CYS A 103 7.08 6.86 14.86
N GLU A 104 6.56 7.07 16.06
CA GLU A 104 7.33 7.13 17.30
C GLU A 104 8.05 5.82 17.60
N LYS A 105 7.34 4.69 17.48
CA LYS A 105 7.92 3.36 17.71
C LYS A 105 9.07 3.09 16.74
N LEU A 106 8.87 3.37 15.47
CA LEU A 106 9.89 3.17 14.45
C LEU A 106 11.07 4.13 14.64
N GLY A 107 10.80 5.38 14.96
CA GLY A 107 11.84 6.37 15.23
C GLY A 107 12.70 6.01 16.44
N ALA A 108 12.08 5.55 17.54
CA ALA A 108 12.79 5.10 18.73
C ALA A 108 13.72 3.91 18.44
N ALA A 109 13.32 3.04 17.54
CA ALA A 109 14.13 1.89 17.08
C ALA A 109 15.11 2.26 15.96
N LYS A 110 15.22 3.54 15.61
CA LYS A 110 16.07 4.07 14.52
C LYS A 110 15.74 3.46 13.16
N VAL A 111 14.47 3.18 12.93
CA VAL A 111 13.96 2.76 11.63
C VAL A 111 13.43 3.97 10.90
N ASN A 112 14.08 4.34 9.80
CA ASN A 112 13.63 5.46 8.96
C ASN A 112 12.47 5.04 8.07
N ILE A 113 11.44 5.88 8.01
CA ILE A 113 10.36 5.73 7.03
C ILE A 113 10.77 6.50 5.78
N GLU A 114 11.01 5.78 4.69
CA GLU A 114 11.41 6.39 3.43
C GLU A 114 10.23 7.14 2.79
N TYR A 115 9.06 6.53 2.82
CA TYR A 115 7.78 7.16 2.48
C TYR A 115 6.62 6.34 3.04
N CYS A 116 5.48 6.97 3.11
CA CYS A 116 4.23 6.32 3.48
C CYS A 116 3.06 6.97 2.76
N TYR A 117 1.99 6.23 2.64
CA TYR A 117 0.72 6.76 2.16
C TYR A 117 -0.44 6.01 2.80
N CYS A 118 -1.50 6.75 3.06
CA CYS A 118 -2.72 6.19 3.61
C CYS A 118 -3.93 6.96 3.07
N ALA A 119 -5.06 6.31 3.07
CA ALA A 119 -6.33 6.93 2.79
C ALA A 119 -7.41 6.25 3.62
N THR A 120 -8.29 7.05 4.20
CA THR A 120 -9.35 6.57 5.07
C THR A 120 -10.65 7.27 4.73
N SER A 121 -11.71 6.52 4.58
CA SER A 121 -13.03 7.10 4.39
C SER A 121 -13.49 7.79 5.66
N PRO A 122 -14.09 9.00 5.56
CA PRO A 122 -14.67 9.65 6.73
C PRO A 122 -15.67 8.74 7.45
N GLY A 123 -15.60 8.69 8.76
CA GLY A 123 -16.50 7.90 9.60
C GLY A 123 -16.16 6.42 9.74
N THR A 124 -15.14 5.92 9.06
CA THR A 124 -14.68 4.54 9.25
C THR A 124 -13.76 4.45 10.47
N ARG A 125 -13.78 3.30 11.14
CA ARG A 125 -12.92 3.04 12.31
C ARG A 125 -11.53 2.52 11.96
N ARG A 126 -11.34 2.12 10.72
CA ARG A 126 -10.10 1.51 10.26
C ARG A 126 -9.52 2.26 9.07
N GLY A 127 -8.22 2.24 8.98
CA GLY A 127 -7.48 2.84 7.89
C GLY A 127 -6.36 1.93 7.40
N LEU A 128 -6.07 2.01 6.12
CA LEU A 128 -4.98 1.27 5.50
C LEU A 128 -3.78 2.18 5.35
N LEU A 129 -2.63 1.73 5.86
CA LEU A 129 -1.37 2.45 5.79
C LEU A 129 -0.32 1.59 5.09
N ILE A 130 0.38 2.17 4.16
CA ILE A 130 1.52 1.55 3.48
C ILE A 130 2.78 2.29 3.91
N LEU A 131 3.75 1.53 4.41
CA LEU A 131 5.05 2.06 4.85
C LEU A 131 6.19 1.40 4.07
N ARG A 132 7.05 2.23 3.52
CA ARG A 132 8.32 1.78 2.94
C ARG A 132 9.46 2.08 3.90
N VAL A 133 10.15 1.03 4.31
CA VAL A 133 11.34 1.07 5.15
C VAL A 133 12.40 0.15 4.54
N LYS A 134 13.67 0.37 4.89
CA LYS A 134 14.78 -0.45 4.36
C LYS A 134 14.67 -1.92 4.75
N ASN A 135 14.27 -2.18 5.99
CA ASN A 135 14.17 -3.54 6.54
C ASN A 135 12.75 -3.78 7.07
N PRO A 136 11.83 -4.24 6.22
CA PRO A 136 10.44 -4.48 6.64
C PRO A 136 10.30 -5.49 7.78
N GLN A 137 11.15 -6.52 7.81
CA GLN A 137 11.13 -7.54 8.85
C GLN A 137 11.45 -6.94 10.23
N LYS A 138 12.47 -6.07 10.30
CA LYS A 138 12.81 -5.36 11.54
C LYS A 138 11.67 -4.44 11.98
N ALA A 139 11.11 -3.69 11.06
CA ALA A 139 9.99 -2.79 11.36
C ALA A 139 8.77 -3.56 11.88
N LEU A 140 8.45 -4.69 11.28
CA LEU A 140 7.35 -5.55 11.72
C LEU A 140 7.54 -6.03 13.16
N LYS A 141 8.77 -6.46 13.51
CA LYS A 141 9.11 -6.85 14.89
C LYS A 141 8.95 -5.70 15.87
N VAL A 142 9.43 -4.52 15.52
CA VAL A 142 9.33 -3.32 16.36
C VAL A 142 7.87 -2.97 16.63
N LEU A 143 7.03 -3.01 15.62
CA LEU A 143 5.61 -2.65 15.75
C LEU A 143 4.80 -3.71 16.49
N ASN A 144 5.22 -4.97 16.47
CA ASN A 144 4.56 -6.06 17.19
C ASN A 144 5.04 -6.23 18.63
N SER A 145 6.04 -5.48 19.05
CA SER A 145 6.57 -5.57 20.41
C SER A 145 5.76 -4.75 21.42
#